data_73fb906b27f81e541eeac63330bf50a1
#
_entry.id   73fb906b27f81e541eeac63330bf50a1
#
_cell.length_a   1.000
_cell.length_b   1.000
_cell.length_c   1.000
_cell.angle_alpha   90.00
_cell.angle_beta   90.00
_cell.angle_gamma   90.00
#
_symmetry.space_group_name_H-M   'P 1'
#
loop_
_entity.id
_entity.type
_entity.pdbx_description
1 polymer ?
#
loop_
_entity_poly.entity_id
_entity_poly.type
_entity_poly.pdbx_seq_one_letter_code
_entity_poly.pdbx_strand_id
1 'polypeptide(L)'
;MADAKPDPAKLNFEDALKELESIVTKLEGGQVALEESISLYERGEKLKQRCETLLKDAEMRIEKITLSADGKPKGTEPLDVDK
;
A
#
# COMPACT_ATOMS: atom_id res chain seq x y z
N MET A 1 25.34 0.20 -4.09
CA MET A 1 25.42 -0.49 -4.03
C MET A 1 24.52 -1.42 -4.33
N ALA A 2 24.87 -2.36 -4.41
CA ALA A 2 24.11 -3.38 -4.91
C ALA A 2 22.84 -3.56 -4.20
N ASP A 3 22.81 -3.14 -3.05
CA ASP A 3 21.63 -3.37 -2.30
C ASP A 3 20.71 -2.21 -2.37
N ALA A 4 20.88 -1.37 -3.32
CA ALA A 4 19.98 -0.26 -3.46
C ALA A 4 18.59 -0.78 -3.74
N LYS A 5 17.65 -0.36 -2.96
CA LYS A 5 16.30 -0.83 -3.13
C LYS A 5 15.53 0.07 -4.06
N PRO A 6 14.49 -0.47 -4.68
CA PRO A 6 13.70 0.33 -5.59
C PRO A 6 13.01 1.46 -4.86
N ASP A 7 12.72 2.50 -5.61
CA ASP A 7 11.97 3.62 -5.10
C ASP A 7 10.60 3.10 -4.70
N PRO A 8 10.17 3.34 -3.46
CA PRO A 8 8.85 2.87 -3.05
C PRO A 8 7.74 3.34 -3.97
N ALA A 9 7.88 4.51 -4.53
CA ALA A 9 6.85 5.04 -5.41
C ALA A 9 6.72 4.26 -6.70
N LYS A 10 7.66 3.36 -6.98
CA LYS A 10 7.62 2.57 -8.19
C LYS A 10 7.24 1.12 -7.97
N LEU A 11 7.04 0.73 -6.74
CA LEU A 11 6.69 -0.65 -6.45
C LEU A 11 5.20 -0.87 -6.69
N ASN A 12 4.86 -2.09 -7.11
CA ASN A 12 3.44 -2.43 -7.18
C ASN A 12 2.97 -2.74 -5.76
N PHE A 13 1.68 -2.92 -5.61
CA PHE A 13 1.09 -3.08 -4.29
C PHE A 13 1.66 -4.30 -3.57
N GLU A 14 1.76 -5.40 -4.27
CA GLU A 14 2.22 -6.64 -3.67
C GLU A 14 3.63 -6.51 -3.12
N ASP A 15 4.51 -5.93 -3.93
CA ASP A 15 5.90 -5.77 -3.51
C ASP A 15 6.01 -4.74 -2.39
N ALA A 16 5.26 -3.67 -2.48
CA ALA A 16 5.29 -2.65 -1.43
C ALA A 16 4.81 -3.23 -0.11
N LEU A 17 3.74 -4.01 -0.15
CA LEU A 17 3.20 -4.58 1.06
C LEU A 17 4.17 -5.58 1.66
N LYS A 18 4.80 -6.39 0.82
CA LYS A 18 5.74 -7.38 1.27
C LYS A 18 6.91 -6.74 2.00
N GLU A 19 7.44 -5.70 1.41
CA GLU A 19 8.56 -5.02 2.03
C GLU A 19 8.12 -4.33 3.32
N LEU A 20 6.94 -3.76 3.34
CA LEU A 20 6.45 -3.11 4.53
C LEU A 20 6.32 -4.13 5.67
N GLU A 21 5.79 -5.31 5.36
CA GLU A 21 5.67 -6.35 6.36
C GLU A 21 7.03 -6.77 6.90
N SER A 22 8.01 -6.83 6.02
CA SER A 22 9.35 -7.19 6.43
C SER A 22 9.92 -6.15 7.39
N ILE A 23 9.68 -4.89 7.09
CA ILE A 23 10.17 -3.81 7.95
C ILE A 23 9.51 -3.88 9.32
N VAL A 24 8.21 -4.09 9.34
CA VAL A 24 7.50 -4.16 10.60
C VAL A 24 8.03 -5.31 11.44
N THR A 25 8.27 -6.45 10.81
CA THR A 25 8.80 -7.60 11.52
C THR A 25 10.15 -7.28 12.14
N LYS A 26 11.00 -6.62 11.38
CA LYS A 26 12.33 -6.28 11.90
C LYS A 26 12.24 -5.32 13.08
N LEU A 27 11.37 -4.33 12.96
CA LEU A 27 11.23 -3.35 14.02
C LEU A 27 10.64 -3.97 15.27
N GLU A 28 9.69 -4.88 15.08
CA GLU A 28 9.07 -5.53 16.22
C GLU A 28 10.06 -6.44 16.94
N GLY A 29 11.02 -6.97 16.20
CA GLY A 29 12.01 -7.82 16.79
C GLY A 29 12.93 -7.11 17.75
N GLY A 30 13.05 -5.81 17.59
CA GLY A 30 13.82 -5.01 18.53
C GLY A 30 15.31 -5.24 18.51
N GLN A 31 15.82 -5.87 17.46
CA GLN A 31 17.23 -6.17 17.39
C GLN A 31 17.93 -5.35 16.33
N VAL A 32 17.38 -4.22 16.02
CA VAL A 32 17.92 -3.36 14.98
C VAL A 32 18.58 -2.16 15.63
N ALA A 33 19.73 -1.75 15.15
CA ALA A 33 20.38 -0.57 15.67
C ALA A 33 19.49 0.64 15.50
N LEU A 34 19.66 1.60 16.38
CA LEU A 34 18.80 2.78 16.36
C LEU A 34 18.78 3.47 15.00
N GLU A 35 19.96 3.67 14.44
CA GLU A 35 20.04 4.36 13.15
C GLU A 35 19.33 3.58 12.06
N GLU A 36 19.45 2.29 12.11
CA GLU A 36 18.78 1.45 11.12
C GLU A 36 17.27 1.46 11.35
N SER A 37 16.86 1.51 12.60
CA SER A 37 15.44 1.59 12.91
C SER A 37 14.81 2.83 12.31
N ILE A 38 15.51 3.95 12.42
CA ILE A 38 15.01 5.20 11.86
C ILE A 38 14.90 5.10 10.35
N SER A 39 15.91 4.53 9.73
CA SER A 39 15.92 4.37 8.30
C SER A 39 14.78 3.47 7.83
N LEU A 40 14.57 2.38 8.55
CA LEU A 40 13.48 1.46 8.23
C LEU A 40 12.13 2.12 8.43
N TYR A 41 12.00 2.90 9.47
CA TYR A 41 10.74 3.57 9.73
C TYR A 41 10.43 4.55 8.59
N GLU A 42 11.42 5.30 8.15
CA GLU A 42 11.22 6.25 7.08
C GLU A 42 10.81 5.56 5.79
N ARG A 43 11.48 4.45 5.50
CA ARG A 43 11.12 3.70 4.30
C ARG A 43 9.73 3.10 4.45
N GLY A 44 9.42 2.62 5.65
CA GLY A 44 8.10 2.07 5.91
C GLY A 44 7.00 3.07 5.67
N GLU A 45 7.23 4.32 6.04
CA GLU A 45 6.24 5.35 5.81
C GLU A 45 6.00 5.57 4.31
N LYS A 46 7.06 5.55 3.53
CA LYS A 46 6.91 5.72 2.10
C LYS A 46 6.19 4.54 1.47
N LEU A 47 6.49 3.33 1.95
CA LEU A 47 5.81 2.14 1.46
C LEU A 47 4.33 2.17 1.83
N LYS A 48 4.03 2.63 3.03
CA LYS A 48 2.67 2.75 3.48
C LYS A 48 1.90 3.73 2.58
N GLN A 49 2.51 4.85 2.29
CA GLN A 49 1.89 5.83 1.42
C GLN A 49 1.66 5.27 0.03
N ARG A 50 2.63 4.48 -0.45
CA ARG A 50 2.48 3.86 -1.76
C ARG A 50 1.29 2.91 -1.77
N CYS A 51 1.16 2.10 -0.72
CA CYS A 51 0.05 1.17 -0.63
C CYS A 51 -1.27 1.91 -0.59
N GLU A 52 -1.33 2.98 0.18
CA GLU A 52 -2.55 3.76 0.28
C GLU A 52 -2.93 4.39 -1.05
N THR A 53 -1.94 4.89 -1.75
CA THR A 53 -2.18 5.49 -3.05
C THR A 53 -2.72 4.46 -4.03
N LEU A 54 -2.12 3.28 -4.03
CA LEU A 54 -2.54 2.23 -4.94
C LEU A 54 -3.94 1.73 -4.60
N LEU A 55 -4.24 1.61 -3.33
CA LEU A 55 -5.56 1.19 -2.92
C LEU A 55 -6.62 2.20 -3.32
N LYS A 56 -6.32 3.47 -3.10
CA LYS A 56 -7.24 4.51 -3.47
C LYS A 56 -7.48 4.53 -4.97
N ASP A 57 -6.41 4.37 -5.73
CA ASP A 57 -6.50 4.34 -7.16
C ASP A 57 -7.36 3.17 -7.62
N ALA A 58 -7.17 2.02 -6.99
CA ALA A 58 -7.94 0.84 -7.34
C ALA A 58 -9.41 1.03 -7.00
N GLU A 59 -9.70 1.65 -5.87
CA GLU A 59 -11.06 1.92 -5.48
C GLU A 59 -11.75 2.84 -6.49
N MET A 60 -11.03 3.84 -6.93
CA MET A 60 -11.59 4.76 -7.91
C MET A 60 -11.86 4.07 -9.23
N ARG A 61 -10.98 3.17 -9.62
CA ARG A 61 -11.19 2.43 -10.86
C ARG A 61 -12.38 1.52 -10.78
N ILE A 62 -12.55 0.86 -9.66
CA ILE A 62 -13.68 -0.03 -9.47
C ILE A 62 -14.98 0.75 -9.51
N GLU A 63 -15.00 1.88 -8.85
CA GLU A 63 -16.18 2.71 -8.84
C GLU A 63 -16.54 3.18 -10.25
N LYS A 64 -15.54 3.59 -10.99
CA LYS A 64 -15.76 4.06 -12.34
C LYS A 64 -16.30 2.95 -13.24
N ILE A 65 -15.74 1.76 -13.11
CA ILE A 65 -16.19 0.64 -13.90
C ILE A 65 -17.63 0.30 -13.58
N THR A 66 -17.96 0.29 -12.31
CA THR A 66 -19.31 -0.03 -11.88
C THR A 66 -20.31 0.95 -12.44
N LEU A 67 -19.99 2.21 -12.35
CA LEU A 67 -20.89 3.23 -12.87
C LEU A 67 -21.04 3.11 -14.38
N SER A 68 -19.96 2.86 -15.06
CA SER A 68 -20.02 2.75 -16.50
C SER A 68 -20.83 1.56 -16.97
N ALA A 69 -20.64 0.45 -16.29
CA ALA A 69 -21.28 -0.78 -16.70
C ALA A 69 -22.79 -0.68 -16.57
N ASP A 70 -23.25 -0.07 -15.50
CA ASP A 70 -24.68 0.02 -15.28
C ASP A 70 -25.25 1.30 -15.77
N GLY A 71 -24.46 2.30 -15.88
CA GLY A 71 -24.97 3.61 -16.15
C GLY A 71 -25.76 4.11 -14.98
N LYS A 72 -25.66 3.46 -13.85
CA LYS A 72 -26.40 3.85 -12.67
C LYS A 72 -25.58 3.60 -11.43
N PRO A 73 -25.72 4.45 -10.44
CA PRO A 73 -24.93 4.31 -9.22
C PRO A 73 -25.27 3.09 -8.40
N LYS A 74 -26.39 2.50 -8.64
CA LYS A 74 -26.78 1.39 -7.81
C LYS A 74 -25.77 0.25 -7.85
N GLY A 75 -24.97 0.21 -8.85
CA GLY A 75 -24.00 -0.86 -8.96
C GLY A 75 -23.01 -0.88 -7.82
N THR A 76 -22.89 0.21 -7.11
CA THR A 76 -21.94 0.24 -6.03
C THR A 76 -22.54 -0.16 -4.71
N GLU A 77 -23.84 -0.26 -4.64
CA GLU A 77 -24.44 -0.54 -3.40
C GLU A 77 -24.07 -1.83 -2.77
N PRO A 78 -23.98 -2.88 -3.53
CA PRO A 78 -23.66 -4.16 -2.93
C PRO A 78 -22.38 -4.12 -2.14
N LEU A 79 -21.51 -3.28 -2.53
CA LEU A 79 -20.28 -3.23 -1.82
C LEU A 79 -20.43 -2.63 -0.49
N ASP A 80 -21.40 -1.78 -0.40
CA ASP A 80 -21.56 -1.20 0.80
C ASP A 80 -22.12 -1.92 1.76
N VAL A 81 -22.64 -2.65 1.56
CA VAL A 81 -23.22 -3.32 2.39
C VAL A 81 -22.94 -3.40 3.57
N ASP A 82 -22.97 -2.98 3.77
CA ASP A 82 -22.68 -2.99 4.59
C ASP A 82 -23.11 -2.78 5.29
N LYS A 83 -23.52 -2.50 5.15
CA LYS A 83 -23.97 -2.36 5.51
C LYS A 83 -24.28 -2.56 5.82
#